data_0565b6e571f894806abf24f06d3a41c0
#
_entry.id   0565b6e571f894806abf24f06d3a41c0
#
_cell.length_a   1.000
_cell.length_b   1.000
_cell.length_c   1.000
_cell.angle_alpha   90.00
_cell.angle_beta   90.00
_cell.angle_gamma   90.00
#
_symmetry.space_group_name_H-M   'P 1'
#
loop_
_entity.id
_entity.type
_entity.pdbx_description
1 polymer ?
#
loop_
_entity_poly.entity_id
_entity_poly.type
_entity_poly.pdbx_seq_one_letter_code
_entity_poly.pdbx_strand_id
1 'polypeptide(L)'
;MAITIKKVSTKRELKKFIRFNYRMYKGNPYSVPDLYDDMLNTFNKKKNAAFEFCEADYFLAYQDDKIVGRVAAIINNRANEKWECKNVRFGWIDFIDDPEVSSALIKTVEDWGKERGMTHITGPLGFTDFDAEGMLIEGFDQLSTCLLYTSPSPRDIS
;
A
#
# COMPACT_ATOMS: atom_id res chain seq x y z
N MET A 1 -10.05 20.46 -7.77
CA MET A 1 -8.65 20.81 -7.51
C MET A 1 -7.73 19.70 -7.99
N ALA A 2 -6.58 20.07 -8.54
CA ALA A 2 -5.66 19.11 -9.11
C ALA A 2 -4.94 18.27 -8.04
N ILE A 3 -4.87 16.96 -8.26
CA ILE A 3 -4.09 16.05 -7.43
C ILE A 3 -2.69 15.92 -8.04
N THR A 4 -1.67 16.11 -7.21
CA THR A 4 -0.27 15.94 -7.60
C THR A 4 0.30 14.70 -6.93
N ILE A 5 0.89 13.79 -7.70
CA ILE A 5 1.54 12.59 -7.16
C ILE A 5 3.05 12.81 -7.14
N LYS A 6 3.66 12.56 -5.99
CA LYS A 6 5.11 12.64 -5.80
C LYS A 6 5.67 11.31 -5.31
N LYS A 7 6.75 10.86 -5.96
CA LYS A 7 7.50 9.69 -5.52
C LYS A 7 8.31 10.02 -4.27
N VAL A 8 8.25 9.15 -3.28
CA VAL A 8 9.07 9.23 -2.06
C VAL A 8 10.52 8.95 -2.42
N SER A 9 11.41 9.90 -2.17
CA SER A 9 12.84 9.81 -2.48
C SER A 9 13.75 10.03 -1.28
N THR A 10 13.25 10.63 -0.21
CA THR A 10 14.01 10.93 1.00
C THR A 10 13.45 10.20 2.23
N LYS A 11 14.30 10.03 3.24
CA LYS A 11 13.87 9.47 4.53
C LYS A 11 12.77 10.32 5.20
N ARG A 12 12.81 11.64 5.00
CA ARG A 12 11.79 12.56 5.51
C ARG A 12 10.44 12.30 4.86
N GLU A 13 10.43 12.11 3.54
CA GLU A 13 9.21 11.79 2.79
C GLU A 13 8.68 10.39 3.16
N LEU A 14 9.57 9.41 3.37
CA LEU A 14 9.17 8.08 3.85
C LEU A 14 8.47 8.15 5.20
N LYS A 15 8.95 8.98 6.11
CA LYS A 15 8.28 9.22 7.39
C LYS A 15 6.89 9.83 7.22
N LYS A 16 6.73 10.75 6.26
CA LYS A 16 5.40 11.30 5.92
C LYS A 16 4.47 10.23 5.37
N PHE A 17 4.98 9.36 4.52
CA PHE A 17 4.25 8.23 3.97
C PHE A 17 3.70 7.31 5.07
N ILE A 18 4.53 6.93 6.03
CA ILE A 18 4.13 6.07 7.16
C ILE A 18 3.13 6.79 8.06
N ARG A 19 3.40 8.04 8.43
CA ARG A 19 2.58 8.82 9.36
C ARG A 19 1.22 9.21 8.79
N PHE A 20 1.06 9.21 7.49
CA PHE A 20 -0.24 9.52 6.87
C PHE A 20 -1.34 8.58 7.37
N ASN A 21 -1.07 7.28 7.43
CA ASN A 21 -2.01 6.30 7.96
C ASN A 21 -2.41 6.61 9.40
N TYR A 22 -1.45 6.89 10.27
CA TYR A 22 -1.72 7.20 11.67
C TYR A 22 -2.56 8.47 11.85
N ARG A 23 -2.30 9.49 11.05
CA ARG A 23 -3.08 10.73 11.09
C ARG A 23 -4.48 10.56 10.54
N MET A 24 -4.62 9.79 9.48
CA MET A 24 -5.91 9.54 8.82
C MET A 24 -6.89 8.83 9.76
N TYR A 25 -6.40 7.85 10.51
CA TYR A 25 -7.23 7.06 11.43
C TYR A 25 -7.15 7.54 12.89
N LYS A 26 -6.57 8.70 13.12
CA LYS A 26 -6.48 9.28 14.48
C LYS A 26 -7.88 9.49 15.07
N GLY A 27 -8.09 8.94 16.26
CA GLY A 27 -9.36 9.02 16.96
C GLY A 27 -10.37 7.94 16.60
N ASN A 28 -10.05 7.07 15.64
CA ASN A 28 -10.88 5.90 15.36
C ASN A 28 -10.58 4.81 16.41
N PRO A 29 -11.56 4.43 17.29
CA PRO A 29 -11.32 3.47 18.36
C PRO A 29 -11.10 2.03 17.87
N TYR A 30 -11.43 1.74 16.63
CA TYR A 30 -11.31 0.41 16.03
C TYR A 30 -10.03 0.25 15.18
N SER A 31 -9.32 1.32 14.94
CA SER A 31 -8.05 1.28 14.20
C SER A 31 -6.93 0.79 15.08
N VAL A 32 -6.24 -0.25 14.64
CA VAL A 32 -5.03 -0.76 15.28
C VAL A 32 -3.83 -0.34 14.42
N PRO A 33 -3.05 0.65 14.86
CA PRO A 33 -1.91 1.14 14.09
C PRO A 33 -0.77 0.12 14.08
N ASP A 34 -0.09 0.01 12.95
CA ASP A 34 1.16 -0.74 12.86
C ASP A 34 2.26 -0.10 13.71
N LEU A 35 3.24 -0.90 14.11
CA LEU A 35 4.41 -0.40 14.81
C LEU A 35 5.27 0.44 13.87
N TYR A 36 5.57 1.67 14.28
CA TYR A 36 6.27 2.64 13.44
C TYR A 36 7.66 2.16 12.99
N ASP A 37 8.42 1.57 13.89
CA ASP A 37 9.76 1.08 13.59
C ASP A 37 9.72 -0.13 12.63
N ASP A 38 8.70 -0.97 12.76
CA ASP A 38 8.48 -2.08 11.84
C ASP A 38 8.15 -1.57 10.44
N MET A 39 7.32 -0.54 10.33
CA MET A 39 7.03 0.09 9.05
C MET A 39 8.28 0.74 8.43
N LEU A 40 9.10 1.42 9.22
CA LEU A 40 10.38 1.96 8.74
C LEU A 40 11.29 0.86 8.18
N ASN A 41 11.35 -0.28 8.85
CA ASN A 41 12.16 -1.41 8.40
C ASN A 41 11.57 -2.08 7.15
N THR A 42 10.25 -2.25 7.12
CA THR A 42 9.53 -2.84 5.99
C THR A 42 9.75 -2.05 4.69
N PHE A 43 9.70 -0.73 4.76
CA PHE A 43 9.88 0.14 3.59
C PHE A 43 11.35 0.46 3.28
N ASN A 44 12.27 0.06 4.13
CA ASN A 44 13.70 0.32 3.93
C ASN A 44 14.30 -0.69 2.96
N LYS A 45 14.67 -0.22 1.77
CA LYS A 45 15.23 -1.05 0.69
C LYS A 45 16.55 -1.77 1.05
N LYS A 46 17.24 -1.31 2.10
CA LYS A 46 18.48 -1.92 2.58
C LYS A 46 18.30 -2.93 3.71
N LYS A 47 17.17 -2.86 4.41
CA LYS A 47 16.89 -3.69 5.59
C LYS A 47 15.93 -4.82 5.32
N ASN A 48 14.92 -4.61 4.47
CA ASN A 48 13.92 -5.62 4.18
C ASN A 48 14.47 -6.62 3.15
N ALA A 49 14.59 -7.87 3.55
CA ALA A 49 15.06 -8.96 2.69
C ALA A 49 14.17 -9.19 1.45
N ALA A 50 12.92 -8.76 1.48
CA ALA A 50 12.04 -8.84 0.32
C ALA A 50 12.59 -8.11 -0.91
N PHE A 51 13.45 -7.10 -0.72
CA PHE A 51 14.08 -6.38 -1.83
C PHE A 51 15.14 -7.20 -2.59
N GLU A 52 15.49 -8.38 -2.14
CA GLU A 52 16.29 -9.33 -2.92
C GLU A 52 15.54 -9.84 -4.16
N PHE A 53 14.20 -9.87 -4.11
CA PHE A 53 13.35 -10.36 -5.19
C PHE A 53 12.19 -9.41 -5.54
N CYS A 54 12.07 -8.29 -4.85
CA CYS A 54 11.05 -7.28 -5.10
C CYS A 54 11.66 -5.94 -5.51
N GLU A 55 10.94 -5.22 -6.35
CA GLU A 55 11.17 -3.82 -6.65
C GLU A 55 9.97 -3.01 -6.14
N ALA A 56 10.20 -1.88 -5.52
CA ALA A 56 9.12 -1.03 -5.03
C ALA A 56 9.47 0.45 -5.06
N ASP A 57 8.44 1.26 -5.25
CA ASP A 57 8.45 2.69 -5.02
C ASP A 57 7.20 3.12 -4.27
N TYR A 58 7.30 4.21 -3.52
CA TYR A 58 6.21 4.73 -2.70
C TYR A 58 5.80 6.10 -3.21
N PHE A 59 4.51 6.39 -3.16
CA PHE A 59 3.95 7.62 -3.71
C PHE A 59 3.02 8.30 -2.69
N LEU A 60 3.06 9.62 -2.69
CA LEU A 60 2.17 10.48 -1.93
C LEU A 60 1.32 11.31 -2.88
N ALA A 61 0.02 11.38 -2.60
CA ALA A 61 -0.90 12.27 -3.29
C ALA A 61 -1.05 13.57 -2.51
N TYR A 62 -0.91 14.69 -3.19
CA TYR A 62 -1.04 16.04 -2.64
C TYR A 62 -2.19 16.79 -3.27
N GLN A 63 -2.90 17.53 -2.46
CA GLN A 63 -3.89 18.52 -2.86
C GLN A 63 -3.63 19.80 -2.05
N ASP A 64 -3.31 20.92 -2.72
CA ASP A 64 -2.97 22.19 -2.06
C ASP A 64 -1.90 22.02 -0.96
N ASP A 65 -0.78 21.38 -1.27
CA ASP A 65 0.34 21.07 -0.36
C ASP A 65 -0.02 20.16 0.83
N LYS A 66 -1.23 19.64 0.87
CA LYS A 66 -1.68 18.69 1.89
C LYS A 66 -1.64 17.27 1.34
N ILE A 67 -1.12 16.33 2.13
CA ILE A 67 -1.13 14.90 1.79
C ILE A 67 -2.55 14.36 1.94
N VAL A 68 -3.10 13.82 0.87
CA VAL A 68 -4.47 13.29 0.81
C VAL A 68 -4.54 11.79 0.49
N GLY A 69 -3.41 11.18 0.20
CA GLY A 69 -3.33 9.75 -0.07
C GLY A 69 -1.91 9.23 -0.16
N ARG A 70 -1.79 7.92 -0.11
CA ARG A 70 -0.53 7.19 -0.28
C ARG A 70 -0.75 5.87 -0.99
N VAL A 71 0.27 5.35 -1.65
CA VAL A 71 0.28 4.00 -2.22
C VAL A 71 1.71 3.51 -2.42
N ALA A 72 1.92 2.21 -2.25
CA ALA A 72 3.14 1.53 -2.65
C ALA A 72 2.91 0.75 -3.96
N ALA A 73 3.82 0.90 -4.92
CA ALA A 73 3.86 0.09 -6.12
C ALA A 73 4.96 -0.95 -5.97
N ILE A 74 4.63 -2.22 -6.18
CA ILE A 74 5.52 -3.35 -5.88
C ILE A 74 5.50 -4.34 -7.04
N ILE A 75 6.68 -4.81 -7.45
CA ILE A 75 6.83 -5.97 -8.33
C ILE A 75 7.56 -7.05 -7.55
N ASN A 76 6.91 -8.20 -7.39
CA ASN A 76 7.54 -9.38 -6.83
C ASN A 76 7.98 -10.29 -7.98
N ASN A 77 9.27 -10.23 -8.32
CA ASN A 77 9.82 -10.98 -9.45
C ASN A 77 9.73 -12.49 -9.25
N ARG A 78 9.88 -12.97 -8.02
CA ARG A 78 9.77 -14.39 -7.68
C ARG A 78 8.36 -14.93 -7.92
N ALA A 79 7.35 -14.17 -7.50
CA ALA A 79 5.95 -14.53 -7.73
C ALA A 79 5.61 -14.48 -9.23
N ASN A 80 6.08 -13.46 -9.94
CA ASN A 80 5.85 -13.34 -11.38
C ASN A 80 6.48 -14.48 -12.17
N GLU A 81 7.68 -14.91 -11.81
CA GLU A 81 8.33 -16.09 -12.42
C GLU A 81 7.56 -17.37 -12.12
N LYS A 82 7.21 -17.59 -10.85
CA LYS A 82 6.50 -18.80 -10.40
C LYS A 82 5.14 -18.97 -11.08
N TRP A 83 4.43 -17.87 -11.25
CA TRP A 83 3.07 -17.88 -11.82
C TRP A 83 3.02 -17.49 -13.30
N GLU A 84 4.20 -17.32 -13.91
CA GLU A 84 4.34 -16.98 -15.35
C GLU A 84 3.49 -15.76 -15.73
N CYS A 85 3.52 -14.72 -14.90
CA CYS A 85 2.73 -13.50 -15.11
C CYS A 85 3.60 -12.24 -15.03
N LYS A 86 3.02 -11.14 -15.48
CA LYS A 86 3.61 -9.79 -15.43
C LYS A 86 2.70 -8.89 -14.62
N ASN A 87 2.77 -9.04 -13.30
CA ASN A 87 1.86 -8.40 -12.37
C ASN A 87 2.57 -7.36 -11.49
N VAL A 88 2.01 -6.16 -11.43
CA VAL A 88 2.38 -5.13 -10.45
C VAL A 88 1.35 -5.14 -9.32
N ARG A 89 1.83 -4.98 -8.09
CA ARG A 89 0.99 -4.90 -6.90
C ARG A 89 0.86 -3.47 -6.43
N PHE A 90 -0.31 -3.09 -5.93
CA PHE A 90 -0.46 -1.87 -5.13
C PHE A 90 -0.78 -2.27 -3.69
N GLY A 91 -0.08 -1.67 -2.73
CA GLY A 91 -0.24 -1.97 -1.31
C GLY A 91 -0.17 -0.72 -0.46
N TRP A 92 -0.47 -0.86 0.83
CA TRP A 92 -0.51 0.26 1.79
C TRP A 92 -1.23 1.49 1.24
N ILE A 93 -2.32 1.26 0.50
CA ILE A 93 -3.12 2.33 -0.09
C ILE A 93 -4.07 2.91 0.95
N ASP A 94 -3.94 4.20 1.18
CA ASP A 94 -4.85 4.99 2.00
C ASP A 94 -5.13 6.31 1.31
N PHE A 95 -6.36 6.77 1.34
CA PHE A 95 -6.76 8.03 0.71
C PHE A 95 -8.00 8.60 1.40
N ILE A 96 -8.17 9.92 1.29
CA ILE A 96 -9.41 10.58 1.71
C ILE A 96 -10.58 10.12 0.82
N ASP A 97 -11.80 10.29 1.29
CA ASP A 97 -13.01 9.92 0.55
C ASP A 97 -13.23 10.85 -0.67
N ASP A 98 -12.37 10.68 -1.66
CA ASP A 98 -12.38 11.42 -2.92
C ASP A 98 -11.96 10.48 -4.07
N PRO A 99 -12.88 10.18 -5.02
CA PRO A 99 -12.57 9.30 -6.16
C PRO A 99 -11.42 9.79 -7.05
N GLU A 100 -11.18 11.10 -7.12
CA GLU A 100 -10.05 11.65 -7.87
C GLU A 100 -8.71 11.24 -7.26
N VAL A 101 -8.63 11.18 -5.93
CA VAL A 101 -7.42 10.76 -5.22
C VAL A 101 -7.14 9.29 -5.45
N SER A 102 -8.12 8.42 -5.25
CA SER A 102 -7.97 6.98 -5.46
C SER A 102 -7.63 6.66 -6.92
N SER A 103 -8.29 7.30 -7.87
CA SER A 103 -8.00 7.13 -9.29
C SER A 103 -6.58 7.56 -9.66
N ALA A 104 -6.11 8.68 -9.12
CA ALA A 104 -4.76 9.18 -9.35
C ALA A 104 -3.69 8.22 -8.79
N LEU A 105 -3.92 7.65 -7.60
CA LEU A 105 -3.01 6.67 -6.98
C LEU A 105 -2.93 5.38 -7.80
N ILE A 106 -4.06 4.81 -8.19
CA ILE A 106 -4.10 3.58 -9.00
C ILE A 106 -3.47 3.81 -10.37
N LYS A 107 -3.76 4.94 -11.03
CA LYS A 107 -3.14 5.29 -12.29
C LYS A 107 -1.62 5.40 -12.19
N THR A 108 -1.12 5.96 -11.09
CA THR A 108 0.32 6.06 -10.83
C THR A 108 0.97 4.68 -10.76
N VAL A 109 0.34 3.72 -10.07
CA VAL A 109 0.83 2.34 -10.01
C VAL A 109 0.77 1.66 -11.37
N GLU A 110 -0.30 1.86 -12.13
CA GLU A 110 -0.43 1.34 -13.50
C GLU A 110 0.69 1.85 -14.40
N ASP A 111 0.94 3.15 -14.41
CA ASP A 111 1.99 3.78 -15.24
C ASP A 111 3.39 3.30 -14.83
N TRP A 112 3.64 3.21 -13.54
CA TRP A 112 4.90 2.68 -12.98
C TRP A 112 5.12 1.21 -13.39
N GLY A 113 4.06 0.40 -13.39
CA GLY A 113 4.10 -0.99 -13.84
C GLY A 113 4.31 -1.12 -15.34
N LYS A 114 3.63 -0.30 -16.15
CA LYS A 114 3.78 -0.27 -17.61
C LYS A 114 5.21 0.08 -18.04
N GLU A 115 5.84 1.03 -17.38
CA GLU A 115 7.25 1.39 -17.63
C GLU A 115 8.19 0.19 -17.42
N ARG A 116 7.79 -0.77 -16.60
CA ARG A 116 8.56 -1.99 -16.26
C ARG A 116 8.06 -3.23 -16.99
N GLY A 117 7.19 -3.08 -17.99
CA GLY A 117 6.67 -4.16 -18.80
C GLY A 117 5.58 -5.01 -18.14
N MET A 118 4.97 -4.53 -17.06
CA MET A 118 3.87 -5.24 -16.42
C MET A 118 2.57 -5.05 -17.18
N THR A 119 1.73 -6.08 -17.20
CA THR A 119 0.47 -6.12 -17.96
C THR A 119 -0.76 -6.23 -17.07
N HIS A 120 -0.58 -6.57 -15.79
CA HIS A 120 -1.66 -6.75 -14.81
C HIS A 120 -1.36 -5.97 -13.55
N ILE A 121 -2.42 -5.55 -12.85
CA ILE A 121 -2.36 -4.89 -11.54
C ILE A 121 -3.23 -5.65 -10.55
N THR A 122 -2.69 -5.89 -9.37
CA THR A 122 -3.38 -6.61 -8.29
C THR A 122 -3.15 -5.90 -6.96
N GLY A 123 -4.12 -5.90 -6.11
CA GLY A 123 -4.00 -5.35 -4.76
C GLY A 123 -5.35 -5.19 -4.07
N PRO A 124 -5.38 -4.66 -2.86
CA PRO A 124 -4.21 -4.30 -2.03
C PRO A 124 -3.41 -5.51 -1.56
N LEU A 125 -2.10 -5.48 -1.73
CA LEU A 125 -1.20 -6.58 -1.42
C LEU A 125 0.22 -6.04 -1.19
N GLY A 126 0.89 -6.51 -0.14
CA GLY A 126 2.26 -6.10 0.19
C GLY A 126 3.35 -6.88 -0.55
N PHE A 127 4.54 -6.95 0.05
CA PHE A 127 5.67 -7.69 -0.50
C PHE A 127 5.43 -9.20 -0.48
N THR A 128 4.80 -9.69 0.59
CA THR A 128 4.52 -11.11 0.83
C THR A 128 3.11 -11.28 1.38
N ASP A 129 2.68 -12.54 1.48
CA ASP A 129 1.37 -12.92 2.05
C ASP A 129 1.26 -12.63 3.56
N PHE A 130 2.36 -12.28 4.21
CA PHE A 130 2.37 -11.89 5.62
C PHE A 130 2.15 -10.39 5.85
N ASP A 131 2.21 -9.59 4.79
CA ASP A 131 1.85 -8.18 4.85
C ASP A 131 0.32 -8.02 4.79
N ALA A 132 -0.16 -6.86 5.23
CA ALA A 132 -1.58 -6.56 5.15
C ALA A 132 -2.07 -6.59 3.69
N GLU A 133 -3.12 -7.32 3.44
CA GLU A 133 -3.74 -7.45 2.13
C GLU A 133 -5.25 -7.31 2.20
N GLY A 134 -5.85 -6.96 1.07
CA GLY A 134 -7.28 -6.72 0.98
C GLY A 134 -7.69 -5.34 1.48
N MET A 135 -8.96 -5.06 1.32
CA MET A 135 -9.60 -3.83 1.76
C MET A 135 -10.82 -4.18 2.60
N LEU A 136 -10.92 -3.58 3.78
CA LEU A 136 -12.06 -3.78 4.66
C LEU A 136 -13.30 -3.15 4.03
N ILE A 137 -14.34 -3.95 3.83
CA ILE A 137 -15.62 -3.51 3.27
C ILE A 137 -16.78 -3.63 4.27
N GLU A 138 -16.62 -4.46 5.31
CA GLU A 138 -17.57 -4.65 6.39
C GLU A 138 -16.83 -4.81 7.72
N GLY A 139 -17.52 -4.63 8.84
CA GLY A 139 -16.94 -4.82 10.17
C GLY A 139 -16.06 -3.65 10.62
N PHE A 140 -16.37 -2.43 10.20
CA PHE A 140 -15.64 -1.22 10.59
C PHE A 140 -15.68 -0.91 12.08
N ASP A 141 -16.61 -1.54 12.81
CA ASP A 141 -16.81 -1.43 14.27
C ASP A 141 -16.15 -2.56 15.06
N GLN A 142 -15.28 -3.33 14.42
CA GLN A 142 -14.53 -4.43 15.05
C GLN A 142 -13.04 -4.10 15.13
N LEU A 143 -12.41 -4.45 16.25
CA LEU A 143 -10.95 -4.37 16.38
C LEU A 143 -10.28 -5.48 15.59
N SER A 144 -9.36 -5.11 14.72
CA SER A 144 -8.49 -6.08 14.03
C SER A 144 -7.29 -6.40 14.93
N THR A 145 -7.26 -7.60 15.46
CA THR A 145 -6.20 -8.04 16.38
C THR A 145 -5.25 -9.08 15.75
N CYS A 146 -5.64 -9.67 14.64
CA CYS A 146 -4.83 -10.67 13.93
C CYS A 146 -5.10 -10.62 12.44
N LEU A 147 -4.04 -10.55 11.64
CA LEU A 147 -4.12 -10.51 10.17
C LEU A 147 -4.79 -11.75 9.55
N LEU A 148 -4.68 -12.91 10.23
CA LEU A 148 -5.19 -14.17 9.70
C LEU A 148 -6.62 -14.51 10.12
N TYR A 149 -7.10 -13.95 11.23
CA TYR A 149 -8.36 -14.36 11.86
C TYR A 149 -9.43 -13.27 11.93
N THR A 150 -9.07 -12.02 11.71
CA THR A 150 -10.01 -10.90 11.88
C THR A 150 -10.51 -10.30 10.57
N SER A 151 -9.89 -10.66 9.45
CA SER A 151 -10.40 -10.30 8.12
C SER A 151 -11.04 -11.53 7.50
N PRO A 152 -12.35 -11.51 7.18
CA PRO A 152 -12.97 -12.62 6.47
C PRO A 152 -12.29 -12.78 5.10
N SER A 153 -11.72 -13.96 4.86
CA SER A 153 -11.20 -14.28 3.54
C SER A 153 -12.32 -14.81 2.65
N PRO A 154 -12.21 -14.74 1.32
CA PRO A 154 -13.19 -15.36 0.42
C PRO A 154 -13.37 -16.88 0.64
N ARG A 155 -12.44 -17.52 1.34
CA ARG A 155 -12.52 -18.95 1.71
C ARG A 155 -13.39 -19.21 2.93
N ASP A 156 -13.60 -18.18 3.76
CA ASP A 156 -14.38 -18.30 5.00
C ASP A 156 -15.87 -17.94 4.80
N ILE A 157 -16.24 -17.57 3.58
CA ILE A 157 -17.61 -17.20 3.20
C ILE A 157 -18.38 -18.39 2.52
N SER A 158 -17.81 -19.55 2.56
CA SER A 158 -18.48 -20.75 2.01
C SER A 158 -19.47 -21.39 3.00
#